data_341467cd6bacae69ff86751ea4d7c901
#
_entry.id   341467cd6bacae69ff86751ea4d7c901
#
_cell.length_a   1.000
_cell.length_b   1.000
_cell.length_c   1.000
_cell.angle_alpha   90.00
_cell.angle_beta   90.00
_cell.angle_gamma   90.00
#
_symmetry.space_group_name_H-M   'P 1'
#
loop_
_entity.id
_entity.type
_entity.pdbx_description
1 polymer ?
#
loop_
_entity_poly.entity_id
_entity_poly.type
_entity_poly.pdbx_seq_one_letter_code
_entity_poly.pdbx_strand_id
1 'polypeptide(L)'
;MFSNLGQNSIFYILDKNNKPVLKIGKVTKATITPQSYGLTNQSMDITVDVNGNTYEFQKIPANLSIVSPSTGIVISDNSEDMTKEYEMMVKTSQQIVDSVEYHQSIIDRCRASEEASLNMLRAACVGVAQGKGDMELARELVNYM
;
A
#
# COMPACT_ATOMS: atom_id res chain seq x y z
N MET A 1 -2.37 26.82 1.10
CA MET A 1 -1.13 26.82 1.93
C MET A 1 -1.49 26.75 3.40
N PHE A 2 -0.70 26.06 4.17
CA PHE A 2 -0.92 25.96 5.62
C PHE A 2 -0.92 27.32 6.32
N SER A 3 -0.21 28.30 5.79
CA SER A 3 -0.23 29.67 6.30
C SER A 3 -1.60 30.33 6.28
N ASN A 4 -2.53 29.82 5.48
CA ASN A 4 -3.91 30.32 5.41
C ASN A 4 -4.85 29.68 6.44
N LEU A 5 -4.37 28.71 7.20
CA LEU A 5 -5.16 28.06 8.24
C LEU A 5 -5.44 29.00 9.40
N GLY A 6 -6.68 29.05 9.81
CA GLY A 6 -7.13 29.76 10.99
C GLY A 6 -7.97 28.87 11.87
N GLN A 7 -8.44 29.40 13.00
CA GLN A 7 -9.32 28.69 13.89
C GLN A 7 -10.59 28.23 13.14
N ASN A 8 -11.00 26.99 13.35
CA ASN A 8 -12.13 26.34 12.69
C ASN A 8 -11.94 26.01 11.21
N SER A 9 -10.75 26.20 10.65
CA SER A 9 -10.42 25.71 9.30
C SER A 9 -10.49 24.19 9.25
N ILE A 10 -10.94 23.65 8.11
CA ILE A 10 -10.97 22.21 7.89
C ILE A 10 -9.56 21.71 7.60
N PHE A 11 -9.22 20.58 8.20
CA PHE A 11 -7.90 19.99 8.08
C PHE A 11 -8.02 18.49 7.80
N TYR A 12 -7.19 17.98 6.92
CA TYR A 12 -7.24 16.59 6.47
C TYR A 12 -5.99 15.86 6.92
N ILE A 13 -6.19 14.68 7.52
CA ILE A 13 -5.13 13.79 7.98
C ILE A 13 -5.36 12.43 7.33
N LEU A 14 -4.41 11.97 6.54
CA LEU A 14 -4.42 10.65 5.96
C LEU A 14 -3.42 9.76 6.69
N ASP A 15 -3.91 8.75 7.38
CA ASP A 15 -3.11 7.74 8.03
C ASP A 15 -3.02 6.52 7.14
N LYS A 16 -1.82 6.22 6.64
CA LYS A 16 -1.53 5.08 5.76
C LYS A 16 -1.03 3.86 6.53
N ASN A 17 -0.82 3.99 7.83
CA ASN A 17 -0.38 2.88 8.67
C ASN A 17 -1.53 1.88 8.86
N ASN A 18 -1.27 0.59 8.69
CA ASN A 18 -2.26 -0.50 8.75
C ASN A 18 -3.35 -0.39 7.68
N LYS A 19 -4.50 0.19 8.00
CA LYS A 19 -5.56 0.50 7.03
C LYS A 19 -5.55 1.99 6.74
N PRO A 20 -5.66 2.40 5.45
CA PRO A 20 -5.79 3.81 5.12
C PRO A 20 -7.03 4.41 5.76
N VAL A 21 -6.84 5.43 6.56
CA VAL A 21 -7.91 6.15 7.23
C VAL A 21 -7.75 7.63 6.96
N LEU A 22 -8.79 8.24 6.39
CA LEU A 22 -8.86 9.68 6.21
C LEU A 22 -9.61 10.28 7.41
N LYS A 23 -8.93 11.17 8.13
CA LYS A 23 -9.51 11.91 9.25
C LYS A 23 -9.73 13.35 8.83
N ILE A 24 -10.89 13.87 9.09
CA ILE A 24 -11.25 15.26 8.82
C ILE A 24 -11.48 15.94 10.16
N GLY A 25 -10.72 16.98 10.42
CA GLY A 25 -10.82 17.73 11.67
C GLY A 25 -10.89 19.23 11.46
N LYS A 26 -10.94 19.94 12.55
CA LYS A 26 -10.93 21.40 12.57
C LYS A 26 -9.68 21.90 13.29
N VAL A 27 -9.04 22.91 12.72
CA VAL A 27 -7.91 23.55 13.34
C VAL A 27 -8.39 24.33 14.56
N THR A 28 -7.82 24.04 15.73
CA THR A 28 -8.09 24.77 16.96
C THR A 28 -7.06 25.86 17.20
N LYS A 29 -5.82 25.64 16.74
CA LYS A 29 -4.73 26.59 16.87
C LYS A 29 -3.75 26.43 15.72
N ALA A 30 -3.34 27.53 15.12
CA ALA A 30 -2.28 27.57 14.12
C ALA A 30 -1.35 28.73 14.44
N THR A 31 -0.08 28.45 14.67
CA THR A 31 0.92 29.44 15.04
C THR A 31 2.09 29.36 14.08
N ILE A 32 2.39 30.50 13.42
CA ILE A 32 3.55 30.60 12.54
C ILE A 32 4.75 30.96 13.39
N THR A 33 5.82 30.18 13.26
CA THR A 33 7.07 30.46 13.95
C THR A 33 7.86 31.52 13.16
N PRO A 34 8.24 32.64 13.76
CA PRO A 34 9.07 33.64 13.09
C PRO A 34 10.41 33.03 12.69
N GLN A 35 10.86 33.32 11.47
CA GLN A 35 12.10 32.78 10.97
C GLN A 35 13.33 33.51 11.44
N SER A 36 14.40 32.73 11.59
CA SER A 36 15.75 33.23 11.72
C SER A 36 16.23 33.85 10.41
N TYR A 37 17.14 34.82 10.52
CA TYR A 37 17.74 35.54 9.39
C TYR A 37 18.07 34.65 8.18
N GLY A 38 17.63 35.08 7.00
CA GLY A 38 18.05 34.53 5.72
C GLY A 38 17.30 33.28 5.23
N LEU A 39 16.34 32.78 5.98
CA LEU A 39 15.51 31.66 5.52
C LEU A 39 14.21 32.15 4.89
N THR A 40 13.86 31.57 3.74
CA THR A 40 12.67 31.95 2.99
C THR A 40 11.42 31.16 3.38
N ASN A 41 11.60 30.04 4.09
CA ASN A 41 10.52 29.13 4.44
C ASN A 41 10.12 29.31 5.90
N GLN A 42 8.84 29.63 6.13
CA GLN A 42 8.27 29.69 7.47
C GLN A 42 7.78 28.31 7.89
N SER A 43 7.97 27.97 9.14
CA SER A 43 7.34 26.80 9.75
C SER A 43 6.22 27.23 10.68
N MET A 44 5.28 26.31 10.91
CA MET A 44 4.16 26.56 11.80
C MET A 44 3.81 25.34 12.62
N ASP A 45 3.18 25.58 13.76
CA ASP A 45 2.61 24.54 14.59
C ASP A 45 1.09 24.57 14.44
N ILE A 46 0.51 23.41 14.21
CA ILE A 46 -0.92 23.24 13.95
C ILE A 46 -1.50 22.28 14.97
N THR A 47 -2.56 22.68 15.65
CA THR A 47 -3.34 21.81 16.54
C THR A 47 -4.71 21.58 15.92
N VAL A 48 -5.10 20.34 15.79
CA VAL A 48 -6.33 19.91 15.12
C VAL A 48 -7.15 19.04 16.05
N ASP A 49 -8.45 19.27 16.07
CA ASP A 49 -9.42 18.43 16.78
C ASP A 49 -10.17 17.55 15.78
N VAL A 50 -10.12 16.24 15.99
CA VAL A 50 -10.84 15.24 15.22
C VAL A 50 -11.71 14.44 16.17
N ASN A 51 -13.01 14.71 16.16
CA ASN A 51 -14.00 14.00 16.99
C ASN A 51 -13.65 13.95 18.49
N GLY A 52 -13.12 15.05 19.04
CA GLY A 52 -12.70 15.15 20.42
C GLY A 52 -11.26 14.70 20.70
N ASN A 53 -10.57 14.17 19.71
CA ASN A 53 -9.15 13.83 19.80
C ASN A 53 -8.30 14.97 19.25
N THR A 54 -7.31 15.37 20.00
CA THR A 54 -6.41 16.47 19.63
C THR A 54 -5.13 15.90 19.02
N TYR A 55 -4.77 16.44 17.85
CA TYR A 55 -3.52 16.12 17.16
C TYR A 55 -2.69 17.40 17.03
N GLU A 56 -1.40 17.28 17.31
CA GLU A 56 -0.46 18.38 17.18
C GLU A 56 0.60 18.06 16.13
N PHE A 57 0.82 19.01 15.22
CA PHE A 57 1.84 18.93 14.19
C PHE A 57 2.77 20.12 14.34
N GLN A 58 4.05 19.86 14.50
CA GLN A 58 5.08 20.87 14.69
C GLN A 58 6.00 20.99 13.49
N LYS A 59 6.54 22.16 13.28
CA LYS A 59 7.50 22.47 12.21
C LYS A 59 6.97 22.14 10.82
N ILE A 60 5.71 22.45 10.57
CA ILE A 60 5.07 22.25 9.28
C ILE A 60 5.42 23.41 8.36
N PRO A 61 5.91 23.16 7.11
CA PRO A 61 6.18 24.23 6.17
C PRO A 61 4.93 25.04 5.83
N ALA A 62 4.94 26.32 6.15
CA ALA A 62 3.76 27.18 6.01
C ALA A 62 3.39 27.48 4.54
N ASN A 63 4.34 27.34 3.64
CA ASN A 63 4.17 27.61 2.21
C ASN A 63 3.67 26.42 1.39
N LEU A 64 3.44 25.28 2.02
CA LEU A 64 2.91 24.08 1.37
C LEU A 64 1.43 23.88 1.69
N SER A 65 0.75 23.08 0.89
CA SER A 65 -0.64 22.68 1.10
C SER A 65 -0.78 21.21 1.48
N ILE A 66 0.26 20.42 1.27
CA ILE A 66 0.31 19.01 1.62
C ILE A 66 1.72 18.64 2.03
N VAL A 67 1.85 17.85 3.10
CA VAL A 67 3.14 17.42 3.61
C VAL A 67 2.98 16.12 4.39
N SER A 68 4.05 15.35 4.50
CA SER A 68 4.12 14.15 5.33
C SER A 68 5.00 14.44 6.56
N PRO A 69 4.41 14.76 7.72
CA PRO A 69 5.19 15.09 8.92
C PRO A 69 5.86 13.88 9.55
N SER A 70 5.35 12.71 9.29
CA SER A 70 5.94 11.45 9.76
C SER A 70 5.65 10.32 8.79
N THR A 71 6.34 9.19 8.95
CA THR A 71 6.16 8.03 8.07
C THR A 71 4.71 7.53 8.14
N GLY A 72 4.06 7.44 6.99
CA GLY A 72 2.70 6.95 6.86
C GLY A 72 1.61 7.96 7.20
N ILE A 73 1.96 9.20 7.54
CA ILE A 73 0.99 10.27 7.82
C ILE A 73 1.14 11.38 6.78
N VAL A 74 0.04 11.76 6.15
CA VAL A 74 -0.03 12.88 5.21
C VAL A 74 -1.09 13.86 5.72
N ILE A 75 -0.75 15.13 5.75
CA ILE A 75 -1.67 16.18 6.17
C ILE A 75 -1.84 17.21 5.06
N SER A 76 -3.02 17.77 4.95
CA SER A 76 -3.34 18.82 3.97
C SER A 76 -4.42 19.77 4.48
N ASP A 77 -4.35 21.01 4.04
CA ASP A 77 -5.40 22.03 4.22
C ASP A 77 -6.38 22.07 3.05
N ASN A 78 -6.13 21.30 2.01
CA ASN A 78 -6.86 21.32 0.74
C ASN A 78 -7.45 19.95 0.45
N SER A 79 -8.78 19.91 0.24
CA SER A 79 -9.49 18.67 -0.06
C SER A 79 -9.08 18.06 -1.39
N GLU A 80 -8.77 18.88 -2.40
CA GLU A 80 -8.35 18.39 -3.71
C GLU A 80 -7.01 17.67 -3.66
N ASP A 81 -6.03 18.26 -2.96
CA ASP A 81 -4.72 17.65 -2.78
C ASP A 81 -4.81 16.34 -2.00
N MET A 82 -5.64 16.31 -0.98
CA MET A 82 -5.85 15.10 -0.19
C MET A 82 -6.59 14.03 -0.99
N THR A 83 -7.55 14.41 -1.82
CA THR A 83 -8.26 13.48 -2.72
C THR A 83 -7.29 12.85 -3.71
N LYS A 84 -6.40 13.64 -4.31
CA LYS A 84 -5.37 13.13 -5.21
C LYS A 84 -4.42 12.16 -4.51
N GLU A 85 -3.99 12.50 -3.31
CA GLU A 85 -3.12 11.62 -2.52
C GLU A 85 -3.81 10.29 -2.18
N TYR A 86 -5.06 10.35 -1.79
CA TYR A 86 -5.87 9.16 -1.53
C TYR A 86 -6.05 8.30 -2.79
N GLU A 87 -6.36 8.90 -3.91
CA GLU A 87 -6.49 8.20 -5.19
C GLU A 87 -5.18 7.54 -5.62
N MET A 88 -4.07 8.24 -5.49
CA MET A 88 -2.75 7.66 -5.78
C MET A 88 -2.44 6.46 -4.89
N MET A 89 -2.78 6.54 -3.62
CA MET A 89 -2.61 5.45 -2.67
C MET A 89 -3.47 4.25 -3.04
N VAL A 90 -4.72 4.46 -3.40
CA VAL A 90 -5.65 3.40 -3.85
C VAL A 90 -5.13 2.75 -5.13
N LYS A 91 -4.67 3.52 -6.10
CA LYS A 91 -4.08 3.00 -7.33
C LYS A 91 -2.85 2.14 -7.05
N THR A 92 -1.96 2.61 -6.18
CA THR A 92 -0.75 1.86 -5.81
C THR A 92 -1.12 0.55 -5.12
N SER A 93 -2.06 0.57 -4.20
CA SER A 93 -2.56 -0.63 -3.53
C SER A 93 -3.21 -1.60 -4.52
N GLN A 94 -4.00 -1.10 -5.46
CA GLN A 94 -4.63 -1.91 -6.50
C GLN A 94 -3.59 -2.54 -7.43
N GLN A 95 -2.55 -1.81 -7.81
CA GLN A 95 -1.45 -2.34 -8.61
C GLN A 95 -0.71 -3.46 -7.89
N ILE A 96 -0.50 -3.34 -6.58
CA ILE A 96 0.12 -4.38 -5.77
C ILE A 96 -0.76 -5.62 -5.74
N VAL A 97 -2.06 -5.47 -5.49
CA VAL A 97 -3.03 -6.58 -5.49
C VAL A 97 -3.06 -7.26 -6.85
N ASP A 98 -3.16 -6.51 -7.94
CA ASP A 98 -3.16 -7.05 -9.30
C ASP A 98 -1.86 -7.81 -9.60
N SER A 99 -0.72 -7.31 -9.16
CA SER A 99 0.58 -7.97 -9.30
C SER A 99 0.64 -9.28 -8.53
N VAL A 100 0.15 -9.32 -7.29
CA VAL A 100 0.08 -10.54 -6.47
C VAL A 100 -0.83 -11.57 -7.14
N GLU A 101 -2.01 -11.17 -7.60
CA GLU A 101 -2.94 -12.06 -8.30
C GLU A 101 -2.33 -12.61 -9.59
N TYR A 102 -1.61 -11.79 -10.35
CA TYR A 102 -0.92 -12.21 -11.56
C TYR A 102 0.16 -13.24 -11.27
N HIS A 103 1.01 -13.02 -10.27
CA HIS A 103 2.04 -13.96 -9.87
C HIS A 103 1.44 -15.26 -9.35
N GLN A 104 0.37 -15.20 -8.58
CA GLN A 104 -0.34 -16.39 -8.10
C GLN A 104 -0.92 -17.19 -9.26
N SER A 105 -1.49 -16.52 -10.25
CA SER A 105 -2.00 -17.16 -11.47
C SER A 105 -0.90 -17.92 -12.23
N ILE A 106 0.31 -17.35 -12.33
CA ILE A 106 1.46 -18.01 -12.95
C ILE A 106 1.86 -19.24 -12.16
N ILE A 107 1.95 -19.16 -10.84
CA ILE A 107 2.28 -20.29 -9.97
C ILE A 107 1.26 -21.39 -10.12
N ASP A 108 -0.02 -21.09 -10.13
CA ASP A 108 -1.09 -22.07 -10.30
C ASP A 108 -1.03 -22.76 -11.66
N ARG A 109 -0.74 -22.02 -12.73
CA ARG A 109 -0.53 -22.59 -14.08
C ARG A 109 0.66 -23.53 -14.12
N CYS A 110 1.78 -23.17 -13.49
CA CYS A 110 2.96 -24.01 -13.42
C CYS A 110 2.66 -25.33 -12.68
N ARG A 111 1.97 -25.26 -11.56
CA ARG A 111 1.56 -26.45 -10.79
C ARG A 111 0.65 -27.36 -11.60
N ALA A 112 -0.38 -26.82 -12.26
CA ALA A 112 -1.28 -27.58 -13.11
C ALA A 112 -0.53 -28.25 -14.27
N SER A 113 0.42 -27.56 -14.89
CA SER A 113 1.25 -28.11 -15.96
C SER A 113 2.15 -29.25 -15.46
N GLU A 114 2.76 -29.10 -14.28
CA GLU A 114 3.57 -30.16 -13.67
C GLU A 114 2.74 -31.41 -13.36
N GLU A 115 1.58 -31.24 -12.75
CA GLU A 115 0.67 -32.34 -12.46
C GLU A 115 0.22 -33.07 -13.74
N ALA A 116 -0.14 -32.34 -14.78
CA ALA A 116 -0.52 -32.90 -16.07
C ALA A 116 0.64 -33.69 -16.69
N SER A 117 1.86 -33.15 -16.64
CA SER A 117 3.06 -33.82 -17.15
C SER A 117 3.37 -35.13 -16.39
N LEU A 118 3.28 -35.09 -15.06
CA LEU A 118 3.48 -36.25 -14.20
C LEU A 118 2.42 -37.33 -14.45
N ASN A 119 1.17 -36.93 -14.59
CA ASN A 119 0.08 -37.87 -14.88
C ASN A 119 0.25 -38.52 -16.26
N MET A 120 0.63 -37.76 -17.27
CA MET A 120 0.93 -38.31 -18.59
C MET A 120 2.09 -39.32 -18.56
N LEU A 121 3.15 -38.99 -17.84
CA LEU A 121 4.32 -39.83 -17.71
C LEU A 121 4.01 -41.12 -16.92
N ARG A 122 3.22 -41.03 -15.86
CA ARG A 122 2.74 -42.19 -15.11
C ARG A 122 1.92 -43.12 -15.99
N ALA A 123 0.98 -42.58 -16.76
CA ALA A 123 0.16 -43.36 -17.68
C ALA A 123 1.01 -44.03 -18.76
N ALA A 124 1.98 -43.31 -19.32
CA ALA A 124 2.88 -43.88 -20.33
C ALA A 124 3.76 -45.01 -19.75
N CYS A 125 4.31 -44.83 -18.55
CA CYS A 125 5.12 -45.82 -17.87
C CYS A 125 4.32 -47.07 -17.55
N VAL A 126 3.10 -46.94 -17.04
CA VAL A 126 2.22 -48.08 -16.75
C VAL A 126 1.83 -48.80 -18.04
N GLY A 127 1.48 -48.06 -19.09
CA GLY A 127 1.14 -48.66 -20.40
C GLY A 127 2.30 -49.42 -21.00
N VAL A 128 3.50 -48.91 -20.99
CA VAL A 128 4.70 -49.58 -21.48
C VAL A 128 5.03 -50.81 -20.64
N ALA A 129 4.97 -50.68 -19.32
CA ALA A 129 5.25 -51.79 -18.43
C ALA A 129 4.24 -52.94 -18.59
N GLN A 130 2.96 -52.64 -18.73
CA GLN A 130 1.93 -53.62 -18.99
C GLN A 130 2.15 -54.32 -20.32
N GLY A 131 2.52 -53.58 -21.36
CA GLY A 131 2.79 -54.14 -22.67
C GLY A 131 4.03 -55.02 -22.73
N LYS A 132 5.05 -54.73 -21.91
CA LYS A 132 6.33 -55.44 -21.88
C LYS A 132 6.51 -56.33 -20.65
N GLY A 133 5.58 -56.35 -19.73
CA GLY A 133 5.71 -57.04 -18.46
C GLY A 133 6.67 -56.40 -17.47
N ASP A 134 7.02 -55.14 -17.67
CA ASP A 134 8.01 -54.43 -16.90
C ASP A 134 7.36 -53.49 -15.84
N MET A 135 6.59 -54.11 -14.96
CA MET A 135 5.84 -53.42 -13.93
C MET A 135 6.73 -52.77 -12.86
N GLU A 136 7.87 -53.37 -12.57
CA GLU A 136 8.80 -52.85 -11.58
C GLU A 136 9.43 -51.54 -12.04
N LEU A 137 9.85 -51.43 -13.27
CA LEU A 137 10.40 -50.19 -13.84
C LEU A 137 9.36 -49.11 -13.87
N ALA A 138 8.12 -49.39 -14.19
CA ALA A 138 7.03 -48.43 -14.16
C ALA A 138 6.79 -47.90 -12.74
N ARG A 139 6.84 -48.76 -11.73
CA ARG A 139 6.70 -48.35 -10.33
C ARG A 139 7.86 -47.48 -9.87
N GLU A 140 9.09 -47.81 -10.19
CA GLU A 140 10.25 -47.00 -9.90
C GLU A 140 10.13 -45.59 -10.51
N LEU A 141 9.75 -45.50 -11.78
CA LEU A 141 9.56 -44.23 -12.46
C LEU A 141 8.46 -43.39 -11.83
N VAL A 142 7.35 -44.01 -11.44
CA VAL A 142 6.25 -43.31 -10.75
C VAL A 142 6.66 -42.85 -9.37
N ASN A 143 7.41 -43.63 -8.60
CA ASN A 143 7.90 -43.26 -7.28
C ASN A 143 8.99 -42.18 -7.32
N TYR A 144 9.76 -42.17 -8.39
CA TYR A 144 10.83 -41.17 -8.60
C TYR A 144 10.27 -39.77 -8.89
N MET A 145 9.08 -39.69 -9.42
CA MET A 145 8.38 -38.46 -9.74
C MET A 145 7.45 -38.03 -8.60
#